data_d568b6b7a76508eb8323d4db40d01118
#
_entry.id   d568b6b7a76508eb8323d4db40d01118
#
_cell.length_a   1.000
_cell.length_b   1.000
_cell.length_c   1.000
_cell.angle_alpha   90.00
_cell.angle_beta   90.00
_cell.angle_gamma   90.00
#
_symmetry.space_group_name_H-M   'P 1'
#
loop_
_entity.id
_entity.type
_entity.pdbx_description
1 polymer ?
#
loop_
_entity_poly.entity_id
_entity_poly.type
_entity_poly.pdbx_seq_one_letter_code
_entity_poly.pdbx_strand_id
1 'polypeptide(L)'
;MNGYGRIGRCFLRALYESPWREHYRVVAINEPADLASIAYLTRFDSTHGRFPGKVETTETGLIIDGEPVTVTHAENPEAVDWAAMQLDAVIECSGRYGRRIELERFLRAGAPRVLLSHPGHSAEDVDATVVYGINHDALTGAERIVSNASCTTNAAVPVLTVLDEAFGLEHALLTTLHSVMNDQPLIDGYHHTDLRRTRSAMQSIIPVSTGLARGIERLLPALAGRVSAKAIRVPTHNVSAIDIALTTRRAVKVDALNAVLREAAESRFRGLLAWSDDPHASIDFNHDPHSAIIDASQTRASGAHLASTLLWFDNEWAFATRMIDTLHHWLARRATPSN
;
A
#
# COMPACT_ATOMS: atom_id res chain seq x y z
N MET A 1 -15.34 6.71 1.36
CA MET A 1 -14.47 5.52 1.58
C MET A 1 -15.34 4.32 1.77
N ASN A 2 -14.99 3.17 1.21
CA ASN A 2 -15.67 1.89 1.44
C ASN A 2 -14.72 0.94 2.17
N GLY A 3 -15.12 0.49 3.37
CA GLY A 3 -14.25 -0.21 4.30
C GLY A 3 -13.38 0.75 5.14
N TYR A 4 -13.49 0.60 6.45
CA TYR A 4 -12.78 1.45 7.43
C TYR A 4 -11.95 0.60 8.40
N GLY A 5 -11.32 -0.45 7.84
CA GLY A 5 -10.33 -1.29 8.51
C GLY A 5 -8.99 -0.57 8.70
N ARG A 6 -7.88 -1.33 8.80
CA ARG A 6 -6.54 -0.76 9.01
C ARG A 6 -6.19 0.29 7.96
N ILE A 7 -6.25 -0.07 6.67
CA ILE A 7 -5.86 0.83 5.57
C ILE A 7 -6.80 2.02 5.44
N GLY A 8 -8.12 1.84 5.59
CA GLY A 8 -9.07 2.96 5.54
C GLY A 8 -8.79 3.99 6.64
N ARG A 9 -8.53 3.55 7.87
CA ARG A 9 -8.18 4.46 8.98
C ARG A 9 -6.81 5.12 8.76
N CYS A 10 -5.82 4.38 8.27
CA CYS A 10 -4.51 4.96 7.94
C CYS A 10 -4.62 5.99 6.80
N PHE A 11 -5.45 5.73 5.78
CA PHE A 11 -5.69 6.68 4.70
C PHE A 11 -6.29 7.99 5.23
N LEU A 12 -7.32 7.91 6.06
CA LEU A 12 -7.91 9.11 6.67
C LEU A 12 -6.86 9.86 7.49
N ARG A 13 -6.14 9.18 8.38
CA ARG A 13 -5.10 9.79 9.23
C ARG A 13 -3.99 10.43 8.40
N ALA A 14 -3.45 9.72 7.43
CA ALA A 14 -2.39 10.21 6.55
C ALA A 14 -2.85 11.43 5.72
N LEU A 15 -4.12 11.46 5.29
CA LEU A 15 -4.68 12.63 4.63
C LEU A 15 -4.68 13.85 5.57
N TYR A 16 -5.15 13.68 6.82
CA TYR A 16 -5.21 14.78 7.79
C TYR A 16 -3.83 15.28 8.25
N GLU A 17 -2.82 14.44 8.18
CA GLU A 17 -1.42 14.79 8.50
C GLU A 17 -0.60 15.26 7.27
N SER A 18 -1.20 15.23 6.08
CA SER A 18 -0.55 15.60 4.84
C SER A 18 -0.93 17.00 4.35
N PRO A 19 -0.11 17.65 3.50
CA PRO A 19 -0.48 18.89 2.83
C PRO A 19 -1.73 18.76 1.95
N TRP A 20 -2.06 17.55 1.51
CA TRP A 20 -3.23 17.28 0.66
C TRP A 20 -4.56 17.48 1.39
N ARG A 21 -4.53 17.64 2.72
CA ARG A 21 -5.72 17.98 3.53
C ARG A 21 -6.41 19.27 3.07
N GLU A 22 -5.66 20.20 2.55
CA GLU A 22 -6.21 21.46 2.00
C GLU A 22 -6.99 21.26 0.70
N HIS A 23 -6.74 20.15 -0.02
CA HIS A 23 -7.33 19.87 -1.32
C HIS A 23 -8.42 18.79 -1.26
N TYR A 24 -8.36 17.89 -0.28
CA TYR A 24 -9.24 16.73 -0.18
C TYR A 24 -9.87 16.60 1.20
N ARG A 25 -11.09 16.11 1.20
CA ARG A 25 -11.83 15.76 2.40
C ARG A 25 -12.55 14.43 2.24
N VAL A 26 -12.63 13.67 3.31
CA VAL A 26 -13.47 12.48 3.39
C VAL A 26 -14.88 12.97 3.76
N VAL A 27 -15.84 12.75 2.86
CA VAL A 27 -17.24 13.17 3.07
C VAL A 27 -18.14 12.04 3.52
N ALA A 28 -17.73 10.78 3.26
CA ALA A 28 -18.48 9.60 3.67
C ALA A 28 -17.59 8.39 3.96
N ILE A 29 -18.02 7.58 4.92
CA ILE A 29 -17.44 6.28 5.26
C ILE A 29 -18.56 5.25 5.23
N ASN A 30 -18.41 4.20 4.42
CA ASN A 30 -19.25 3.02 4.49
C ASN A 30 -18.50 1.91 5.24
N GLU A 31 -19.03 1.51 6.40
CA GLU A 31 -18.45 0.47 7.26
C GLU A 31 -19.59 -0.23 8.03
N PRO A 32 -19.72 -1.57 7.96
CA PRO A 32 -20.76 -2.30 8.69
C PRO A 32 -20.70 -2.20 10.21
N ALA A 33 -19.52 -1.86 10.78
CA ALA A 33 -19.35 -1.68 12.22
C ALA A 33 -20.22 -0.53 12.76
N ASP A 34 -20.53 -0.55 14.05
CA ASP A 34 -21.30 0.50 14.73
C ASP A 34 -20.52 1.83 14.80
N LEU A 35 -21.28 2.94 14.83
CA LEU A 35 -20.73 4.29 14.80
C LEU A 35 -19.82 4.58 16.01
N ALA A 36 -20.11 4.03 17.19
CA ALA A 36 -19.28 4.25 18.38
C ALA A 36 -17.90 3.62 18.22
N SER A 37 -17.84 2.39 17.70
CA SER A 37 -16.59 1.70 17.35
C SER A 37 -15.80 2.44 16.27
N ILE A 38 -16.48 2.92 15.22
CA ILE A 38 -15.86 3.73 14.15
C ILE A 38 -15.22 4.98 14.74
N ALA A 39 -15.97 5.75 15.55
CA ALA A 39 -15.48 6.96 16.18
C ALA A 39 -14.30 6.69 17.15
N TYR A 40 -14.41 5.63 17.96
CA TYR A 40 -13.36 5.25 18.90
C TYR A 40 -12.06 4.88 18.18
N LEU A 41 -12.13 4.03 17.16
CA LEU A 41 -10.97 3.59 16.39
C LEU A 41 -10.41 4.68 15.45
N THR A 42 -11.17 5.74 15.17
CA THR A 42 -10.64 6.94 14.53
C THR A 42 -9.77 7.73 15.49
N ARG A 43 -10.22 7.88 16.77
CA ARG A 43 -9.49 8.63 17.81
C ARG A 43 -8.22 7.91 18.28
N PHE A 44 -8.28 6.57 18.39
CA PHE A 44 -7.23 5.78 19.02
C PHE A 44 -6.80 4.63 18.12
N ASP A 45 -5.52 4.47 17.96
CA ASP A 45 -4.91 3.37 17.24
C ASP A 45 -3.69 2.85 18.00
N SER A 46 -3.61 1.54 18.20
CA SER A 46 -2.51 0.92 18.97
C SER A 46 -1.17 1.02 18.26
N THR A 47 -1.17 1.16 16.94
CA THR A 47 0.03 1.26 16.11
C THR A 47 0.42 2.70 15.86
N HIS A 48 -0.54 3.55 15.47
CA HIS A 48 -0.31 4.94 15.05
C HIS A 48 -0.68 5.98 16.12
N GLY A 49 -1.11 5.53 17.30
CA GLY A 49 -1.39 6.43 18.43
C GLY A 49 -2.71 7.19 18.33
N ARG A 50 -2.78 8.32 19.00
CA ARG A 50 -3.96 9.18 18.98
C ARG A 50 -4.05 9.96 17.68
N PHE A 51 -5.27 10.07 17.15
CA PHE A 51 -5.53 10.98 16.04
C PHE A 51 -5.31 12.43 16.48
N PRO A 52 -4.58 13.24 15.71
CA PRO A 52 -4.24 14.61 16.13
C PRO A 52 -5.44 15.57 16.14
N GLY A 53 -6.48 15.25 15.34
CA GLY A 53 -7.67 16.07 15.21
C GLY A 53 -8.79 15.72 16.19
N LYS A 54 -9.84 16.54 16.22
CA LYS A 54 -11.04 16.34 17.02
C LYS A 54 -12.03 15.43 16.26
N VAL A 55 -12.55 14.41 16.93
CA VAL A 55 -13.57 13.51 16.38
C VAL A 55 -14.79 13.50 17.31
N GLU A 56 -15.93 13.92 16.79
CA GLU A 56 -17.23 13.93 17.46
C GLU A 56 -18.20 13.01 16.70
N THR A 57 -19.20 12.51 17.40
CA THR A 57 -20.27 11.70 16.82
C THR A 57 -21.54 12.54 16.67
N THR A 58 -22.28 12.30 15.59
CA THR A 58 -23.65 12.80 15.37
C THR A 58 -24.61 11.61 15.28
N GLU A 59 -25.88 11.86 15.01
CA GLU A 59 -26.85 10.78 14.77
C GLU A 59 -26.56 9.96 13.50
N THR A 60 -25.92 10.58 12.49
CA THR A 60 -25.73 9.99 11.15
C THR A 60 -24.27 9.87 10.72
N GLY A 61 -23.32 10.19 11.61
CA GLY A 61 -21.92 10.13 11.24
C GLY A 61 -20.96 10.76 12.23
N LEU A 62 -19.86 11.28 11.71
CA LEU A 62 -18.81 11.92 12.48
C LEU A 62 -18.68 13.40 12.11
N ILE A 63 -18.12 14.18 13.03
CA ILE A 63 -17.51 15.48 12.72
C ILE A 63 -16.02 15.33 13.00
N ILE A 64 -15.19 15.52 11.99
CA ILE A 64 -13.73 15.41 12.09
C ILE A 64 -13.14 16.78 11.78
N ASP A 65 -12.54 17.41 12.80
CA ASP A 65 -12.02 18.79 12.73
C ASP A 65 -13.06 19.81 12.19
N GLY A 66 -14.30 19.65 12.63
CA GLY A 66 -15.40 20.54 12.24
C GLY A 66 -16.08 20.17 10.92
N GLU A 67 -15.58 19.20 10.17
CA GLU A 67 -16.16 18.76 8.91
C GLU A 67 -17.07 17.52 9.11
N PRO A 68 -18.29 17.55 8.55
CA PRO A 68 -19.21 16.43 8.65
C PRO A 68 -18.77 15.27 7.72
N VAL A 69 -18.81 14.06 8.26
CA VAL A 69 -18.54 12.80 7.55
C VAL A 69 -19.75 11.89 7.75
N THR A 70 -20.49 11.63 6.67
CA THR A 70 -21.63 10.69 6.71
C THR A 70 -21.12 9.28 6.92
N VAL A 71 -21.75 8.51 7.81
CA VAL A 71 -21.44 7.09 8.00
C VAL A 71 -22.63 6.26 7.51
N THR A 72 -22.35 5.30 6.65
CA THR A 72 -23.32 4.28 6.19
C THR A 72 -22.84 2.89 6.62
N HIS A 73 -23.76 1.97 6.82
CA HIS A 73 -23.49 0.62 7.30
C HIS A 73 -23.87 -0.46 6.28
N ALA A 74 -23.79 -0.13 4.99
CA ALA A 74 -24.18 -1.01 3.91
C ALA A 74 -23.17 -2.15 3.72
N GLU A 75 -23.67 -3.38 3.61
CA GLU A 75 -22.84 -4.55 3.30
C GLU A 75 -22.40 -4.61 1.84
N ASN A 76 -23.19 -4.01 0.94
CA ASN A 76 -22.96 -4.01 -0.50
C ASN A 76 -22.83 -2.58 -1.04
N PRO A 77 -21.94 -2.33 -1.99
CA PRO A 77 -21.70 -1.00 -2.52
C PRO A 77 -22.93 -0.39 -3.24
N GLU A 78 -23.81 -1.21 -3.80
CA GLU A 78 -25.03 -0.72 -4.45
C GLU A 78 -26.09 -0.19 -3.47
N ALA A 79 -26.00 -0.53 -2.20
CA ALA A 79 -26.89 -0.02 -1.18
C ALA A 79 -26.51 1.39 -0.68
N VAL A 80 -25.38 1.92 -1.18
CA VAL A 80 -24.92 3.29 -0.88
C VAL A 80 -25.21 4.17 -2.10
N ASP A 81 -25.90 5.28 -1.90
CA ASP A 81 -26.12 6.28 -2.94
C ASP A 81 -24.89 7.17 -3.11
N TRP A 82 -23.89 6.64 -3.83
CA TRP A 82 -22.65 7.37 -4.10
C TRP A 82 -22.87 8.63 -4.95
N ALA A 83 -23.93 8.63 -5.79
CA ALA A 83 -24.26 9.77 -6.65
C ALA A 83 -24.69 11.00 -5.83
N ALA A 84 -25.50 10.80 -4.81
CA ALA A 84 -25.99 11.87 -3.95
C ALA A 84 -24.86 12.56 -3.15
N MET A 85 -23.72 11.90 -2.97
CA MET A 85 -22.60 12.39 -2.18
C MET A 85 -21.66 13.32 -2.94
N GLN A 86 -21.84 13.51 -4.26
CA GLN A 86 -21.03 14.39 -5.12
C GLN A 86 -19.52 14.14 -5.00
N LEU A 87 -19.10 12.90 -5.11
CA LEU A 87 -17.72 12.45 -4.92
C LEU A 87 -16.85 12.69 -6.16
N ASP A 88 -15.54 12.92 -5.94
CA ASP A 88 -14.52 12.80 -6.98
C ASP A 88 -14.04 11.35 -7.15
N ALA A 89 -13.98 10.57 -6.07
CA ALA A 89 -13.61 9.15 -6.09
C ALA A 89 -14.13 8.40 -4.85
N VAL A 90 -14.31 7.10 -4.98
CA VAL A 90 -14.45 6.16 -3.86
C VAL A 90 -13.11 5.46 -3.61
N ILE A 91 -12.67 5.45 -2.36
CA ILE A 91 -11.47 4.71 -1.92
C ILE A 91 -11.95 3.36 -1.39
N GLU A 92 -11.63 2.28 -2.11
CA GLU A 92 -12.00 0.91 -1.74
C GLU A 92 -10.93 0.30 -0.84
N CYS A 93 -11.24 0.17 0.44
CA CYS A 93 -10.35 -0.34 1.49
C CYS A 93 -10.92 -1.55 2.24
N SER A 94 -12.03 -2.14 1.76
CA SER A 94 -12.62 -3.31 2.42
C SER A 94 -11.87 -4.62 2.15
N GLY A 95 -11.09 -4.66 1.06
CA GLY A 95 -10.40 -5.86 0.60
C GLY A 95 -11.32 -6.95 0.06
N ARG A 96 -12.62 -6.65 -0.15
CA ARG A 96 -13.61 -7.63 -0.61
C ARG A 96 -13.80 -7.65 -2.12
N TYR A 97 -13.53 -6.55 -2.81
CA TYR A 97 -13.88 -6.33 -4.22
C TYR A 97 -12.62 -6.16 -5.05
N GLY A 98 -12.25 -7.18 -5.83
CA GLY A 98 -11.03 -7.15 -6.64
C GLY A 98 -11.22 -7.55 -8.10
N ARG A 99 -12.43 -8.02 -8.49
CA ARG A 99 -12.78 -8.36 -9.87
C ARG A 99 -13.48 -7.20 -10.55
N ARG A 100 -13.26 -7.03 -11.84
CA ARG A 100 -13.89 -5.98 -12.64
C ARG A 100 -15.40 -5.88 -12.41
N ILE A 101 -16.11 -7.01 -12.50
CA ILE A 101 -17.55 -7.07 -12.32
C ILE A 101 -18.01 -6.58 -10.93
N GLU A 102 -17.18 -6.79 -9.91
CA GLU A 102 -17.45 -6.34 -8.54
C GLU A 102 -17.20 -4.84 -8.39
N LEU A 103 -16.14 -4.34 -9.00
CA LEU A 103 -15.76 -2.93 -8.96
C LEU A 103 -16.71 -2.04 -9.76
N GLU A 104 -17.25 -2.54 -10.86
CA GLU A 104 -18.28 -1.87 -11.64
C GLU A 104 -19.60 -1.66 -10.87
N ARG A 105 -19.82 -2.40 -9.78
CA ARG A 105 -20.97 -2.18 -8.88
C ARG A 105 -20.92 -0.79 -8.25
N PHE A 106 -19.74 -0.32 -7.85
CA PHE A 106 -19.55 1.04 -7.34
C PHE A 106 -19.90 2.08 -8.41
N LEU A 107 -19.43 1.86 -9.65
CA LEU A 107 -19.68 2.76 -10.75
C LEU A 107 -21.16 2.83 -11.12
N ARG A 108 -21.87 1.68 -11.10
CA ARG A 108 -23.33 1.63 -11.32
C ARG A 108 -24.12 2.30 -10.20
N ALA A 109 -23.61 2.27 -8.97
CA ALA A 109 -24.19 2.97 -7.82
C ALA A 109 -23.83 4.46 -7.77
N GLY A 110 -23.21 5.00 -8.82
CA GLY A 110 -22.93 6.43 -8.97
C GLY A 110 -21.55 6.89 -8.53
N ALA A 111 -20.64 5.99 -8.15
CA ALA A 111 -19.26 6.38 -7.91
C ALA A 111 -18.62 6.82 -9.23
N PRO A 112 -18.01 8.02 -9.32
CA PRO A 112 -17.40 8.46 -10.57
C PRO A 112 -16.10 7.69 -10.88
N ARG A 113 -15.35 7.31 -9.85
CA ARG A 113 -14.06 6.63 -9.90
C ARG A 113 -13.84 5.79 -8.66
N VAL A 114 -13.01 4.74 -8.77
CA VAL A 114 -12.66 3.85 -7.65
C VAL A 114 -11.14 3.68 -7.58
N LEU A 115 -10.55 4.02 -6.43
CA LEU A 115 -9.15 3.71 -6.10
C LEU A 115 -9.11 2.52 -5.15
N LEU A 116 -8.44 1.44 -5.56
CA LEU A 116 -8.29 0.22 -4.76
C LEU A 116 -7.04 0.30 -3.88
N SER A 117 -7.18 -0.12 -2.64
CA SER A 117 -6.09 -0.32 -1.67
C SER A 117 -5.38 -1.67 -1.81
N HIS A 118 -5.57 -2.37 -2.90
CA HIS A 118 -4.96 -3.68 -3.18
C HIS A 118 -4.92 -3.94 -4.68
N PRO A 119 -4.13 -4.91 -5.17
CA PRO A 119 -4.14 -5.31 -6.57
C PRO A 119 -5.51 -5.85 -6.99
N GLY A 120 -5.93 -5.59 -8.23
CA GLY A 120 -6.97 -6.38 -8.87
C GLY A 120 -6.55 -7.87 -8.94
N HIS A 121 -7.51 -8.80 -9.02
CA HIS A 121 -7.19 -10.22 -9.13
C HIS A 121 -6.36 -10.51 -10.39
N SER A 122 -6.65 -9.82 -11.50
CA SER A 122 -5.86 -9.83 -12.73
C SER A 122 -5.55 -8.39 -13.18
N ALA A 123 -4.78 -8.26 -14.27
CA ALA A 123 -4.49 -6.95 -14.87
C ALA A 123 -5.74 -6.31 -15.48
N GLU A 124 -6.65 -7.13 -15.98
CA GLU A 124 -7.88 -6.72 -16.69
C GLU A 124 -8.99 -6.22 -15.74
N ASP A 125 -8.84 -6.48 -14.44
CA ASP A 125 -9.84 -6.09 -13.44
C ASP A 125 -9.82 -4.58 -13.14
N VAL A 126 -8.74 -3.89 -13.51
CA VAL A 126 -8.57 -2.45 -13.29
C VAL A 126 -8.12 -1.77 -14.58
N ASP A 127 -8.37 -0.46 -14.71
CA ASP A 127 -7.92 0.30 -15.89
C ASP A 127 -6.41 0.58 -15.79
N ALA A 128 -5.88 0.75 -14.57
CA ALA A 128 -4.46 0.90 -14.32
C ALA A 128 -4.07 0.33 -12.94
N THR A 129 -2.88 -0.28 -12.88
CA THR A 129 -2.18 -0.59 -11.61
C THR A 129 -1.01 0.36 -11.49
N VAL A 130 -0.98 1.15 -10.41
CA VAL A 130 -0.02 2.25 -10.23
C VAL A 130 0.89 1.98 -9.04
N VAL A 131 2.18 2.20 -9.24
CA VAL A 131 3.17 2.46 -8.20
C VAL A 131 3.67 3.88 -8.41
N TYR A 132 3.37 4.74 -7.45
CA TYR A 132 3.72 6.15 -7.53
C TYR A 132 5.24 6.35 -7.63
N GLY A 133 5.69 7.23 -8.51
CA GLY A 133 7.11 7.40 -8.84
C GLY A 133 7.62 6.49 -9.97
N ILE A 134 6.85 5.47 -10.36
CA ILE A 134 7.23 4.52 -11.42
C ILE A 134 6.39 4.74 -12.69
N ASN A 135 5.08 4.60 -12.58
CA ASN A 135 4.19 4.66 -13.74
C ASN A 135 2.96 5.55 -13.55
N HIS A 136 2.94 6.38 -12.53
CA HIS A 136 1.82 7.29 -12.26
C HIS A 136 1.59 8.29 -13.39
N ASP A 137 2.65 8.67 -14.12
CA ASP A 137 2.56 9.57 -15.28
C ASP A 137 1.81 8.98 -16.47
N ALA A 138 1.61 7.65 -16.50
CA ALA A 138 0.80 6.99 -17.52
C ALA A 138 -0.71 7.19 -17.31
N LEU A 139 -1.13 7.65 -16.14
CA LEU A 139 -2.54 8.00 -15.90
C LEU A 139 -2.94 9.19 -16.78
N THR A 140 -4.06 9.03 -17.47
CA THR A 140 -4.61 10.03 -18.40
C THR A 140 -5.73 10.85 -17.78
N GLY A 141 -6.29 10.38 -16.65
CA GLY A 141 -7.51 10.93 -16.03
C GLY A 141 -8.82 10.35 -16.58
N ALA A 142 -8.74 9.51 -17.62
CA ALA A 142 -9.92 8.81 -18.18
C ALA A 142 -10.22 7.50 -17.45
N GLU A 143 -9.27 6.95 -16.73
CA GLU A 143 -9.44 5.71 -15.95
C GLU A 143 -10.57 5.87 -14.94
N ARG A 144 -11.34 4.82 -14.74
CA ARG A 144 -12.42 4.80 -13.74
C ARG A 144 -12.11 3.91 -12.55
N ILE A 145 -11.23 2.92 -12.73
CA ILE A 145 -10.83 1.96 -11.70
C ILE A 145 -9.30 1.88 -11.69
N VAL A 146 -8.68 2.40 -10.65
CA VAL A 146 -7.22 2.42 -10.48
C VAL A 146 -6.85 1.63 -9.22
N SER A 147 -5.83 0.78 -9.32
CA SER A 147 -5.25 0.07 -8.17
C SER A 147 -3.93 0.71 -7.76
N ASN A 148 -3.74 0.94 -6.46
CA ASN A 148 -2.46 1.36 -5.88
C ASN A 148 -1.47 0.20 -5.69
N ALA A 149 -1.65 -0.93 -6.39
CA ALA A 149 -0.87 -2.15 -6.23
C ALA A 149 -0.92 -2.69 -4.78
N SER A 150 0.18 -3.22 -4.27
CA SER A 150 0.31 -3.66 -2.87
C SER A 150 1.42 -2.89 -2.14
N CYS A 151 1.40 -2.90 -0.80
CA CYS A 151 2.47 -2.30 0.00
C CYS A 151 3.86 -2.85 -0.37
N THR A 152 3.97 -4.18 -0.55
CA THR A 152 5.22 -4.84 -0.95
C THR A 152 5.66 -4.47 -2.37
N THR A 153 4.72 -4.29 -3.29
CA THR A 153 5.03 -3.86 -4.66
C THR A 153 5.53 -2.41 -4.68
N ASN A 154 4.89 -1.52 -3.91
CA ASN A 154 5.34 -0.13 -3.75
C ASN A 154 6.74 -0.04 -3.15
N ALA A 155 7.10 -0.95 -2.23
CA ALA A 155 8.44 -0.99 -1.65
C ALA A 155 9.50 -1.56 -2.62
N ALA A 156 9.19 -2.65 -3.32
CA ALA A 156 10.19 -3.39 -4.10
C ALA A 156 10.47 -2.77 -5.49
N VAL A 157 9.43 -2.29 -6.19
CA VAL A 157 9.54 -1.90 -7.60
C VAL A 157 10.50 -0.73 -7.83
N PRO A 158 10.48 0.36 -7.05
CA PRO A 158 11.44 1.45 -7.22
C PRO A 158 12.89 0.99 -7.04
N VAL A 159 13.16 0.12 -6.06
CA VAL A 159 14.49 -0.41 -5.79
C VAL A 159 14.95 -1.35 -6.91
N LEU A 160 14.10 -2.26 -7.37
CA LEU A 160 14.42 -3.14 -8.50
C LEU A 160 14.67 -2.35 -9.79
N THR A 161 13.94 -1.25 -10.01
CA THR A 161 14.17 -0.35 -11.16
C THR A 161 15.58 0.23 -11.13
N VAL A 162 16.01 0.78 -9.99
CA VAL A 162 17.35 1.34 -9.81
C VAL A 162 18.43 0.28 -10.03
N LEU A 163 18.24 -0.90 -9.45
CA LEU A 163 19.22 -2.00 -9.54
C LEU A 163 19.33 -2.59 -10.95
N ASP A 164 18.21 -2.71 -11.67
CA ASP A 164 18.22 -3.19 -13.06
C ASP A 164 18.91 -2.17 -13.99
N GLU A 165 18.60 -0.90 -13.88
CA GLU A 165 19.24 0.18 -14.63
C GLU A 165 20.75 0.25 -14.35
N ALA A 166 21.15 0.12 -13.07
CA ALA A 166 22.56 0.23 -12.67
C ALA A 166 23.37 -1.01 -12.99
N PHE A 167 22.85 -2.21 -12.79
CA PHE A 167 23.64 -3.44 -12.85
C PHE A 167 23.11 -4.49 -13.83
N GLY A 168 21.89 -4.35 -14.34
CA GLY A 168 21.22 -5.32 -15.19
C GLY A 168 20.88 -6.59 -14.40
N LEU A 169 19.67 -6.66 -13.88
CA LEU A 169 19.20 -7.82 -13.12
C LEU A 169 19.06 -9.05 -14.01
N GLU A 170 19.67 -10.16 -13.60
CA GLU A 170 19.45 -11.47 -14.22
C GLU A 170 18.32 -12.21 -13.50
N HIS A 171 18.42 -12.34 -12.18
CA HIS A 171 17.42 -12.97 -11.34
C HIS A 171 17.31 -12.24 -9.99
N ALA A 172 16.13 -12.31 -9.38
CA ALA A 172 15.90 -11.82 -8.03
C ALA A 172 15.00 -12.77 -7.23
N LEU A 173 15.39 -13.02 -5.98
CA LEU A 173 14.59 -13.74 -4.97
C LEU A 173 14.22 -12.76 -3.87
N LEU A 174 12.91 -12.51 -3.69
CA LEU A 174 12.42 -11.63 -2.65
C LEU A 174 11.81 -12.43 -1.51
N THR A 175 12.25 -12.15 -0.30
CA THR A 175 11.61 -12.68 0.91
C THR A 175 11.00 -11.54 1.69
N THR A 176 9.68 -11.45 1.72
CA THR A 176 9.00 -10.48 2.58
C THR A 176 8.85 -11.05 3.98
N LEU A 177 9.38 -10.36 4.97
CA LEU A 177 9.08 -10.55 6.39
C LEU A 177 7.95 -9.58 6.73
N HIS A 178 6.70 -10.07 6.72
CA HIS A 178 5.52 -9.22 6.82
C HIS A 178 4.95 -9.24 8.23
N SER A 179 4.60 -8.08 8.75
CA SER A 179 3.87 -7.95 10.02
C SER A 179 2.55 -8.73 9.99
N VAL A 180 1.97 -8.97 11.17
CA VAL A 180 0.68 -9.66 11.29
C VAL A 180 -0.43 -8.90 10.56
N MET A 181 -1.44 -9.62 10.10
CA MET A 181 -2.65 -9.04 9.50
C MET A 181 -3.90 -9.65 10.13
N ASN A 182 -5.02 -8.96 9.99
CA ASN A 182 -6.31 -9.38 10.57
C ASN A 182 -6.88 -10.69 10.00
N ASP A 183 -6.25 -11.26 8.98
CA ASP A 183 -6.57 -12.59 8.44
C ASP A 183 -5.92 -13.73 9.22
N GLN A 184 -5.23 -13.45 10.32
CA GLN A 184 -4.65 -14.41 11.23
C GLN A 184 -5.31 -14.31 12.62
N PRO A 185 -5.66 -15.42 13.26
CA PRO A 185 -6.22 -15.41 14.61
C PRO A 185 -5.14 -15.04 15.65
N LEU A 186 -5.55 -14.39 16.73
CA LEU A 186 -4.64 -14.07 17.84
C LEU A 186 -4.12 -15.34 18.51
N ILE A 187 -5.01 -16.32 18.73
CA ILE A 187 -4.74 -17.69 19.18
C ILE A 187 -5.25 -18.66 18.11
N ASP A 188 -4.83 -19.93 18.16
CA ASP A 188 -5.21 -20.93 17.15
C ASP A 188 -6.72 -20.90 16.87
N GLY A 189 -7.09 -20.74 15.60
CA GLY A 189 -8.47 -20.62 15.14
C GLY A 189 -8.64 -21.13 13.70
N TYR A 190 -9.88 -21.22 13.23
CA TYR A 190 -10.15 -21.74 11.89
C TYR A 190 -9.77 -20.76 10.79
N HIS A 191 -9.23 -21.30 9.69
CA HIS A 191 -9.02 -20.57 8.43
C HIS A 191 -9.43 -21.46 7.25
N HIS A 192 -10.22 -20.92 6.32
CA HIS A 192 -10.90 -21.74 5.31
C HIS A 192 -10.00 -22.25 4.18
N THR A 193 -8.86 -21.62 3.91
CA THR A 193 -8.05 -21.91 2.70
C THR A 193 -6.59 -22.26 2.99
N ASP A 194 -6.07 -21.97 4.18
CA ASP A 194 -4.65 -22.15 4.51
C ASP A 194 -4.49 -22.60 5.96
N LEU A 195 -4.07 -23.86 6.15
CA LEU A 195 -3.88 -24.44 7.48
C LEU A 195 -2.80 -23.72 8.31
N ARG A 196 -1.80 -23.12 7.69
CA ARG A 196 -0.77 -22.35 8.41
C ARG A 196 -1.34 -21.09 9.05
N ARG A 197 -2.36 -20.49 8.43
CA ARG A 197 -3.05 -19.31 8.97
C ARG A 197 -4.01 -19.62 10.12
N THR A 198 -4.17 -20.88 10.48
CA THR A 198 -4.93 -21.28 11.69
C THR A 198 -4.12 -21.03 12.97
N ARG A 199 -2.82 -20.78 12.87
CA ARG A 199 -1.92 -20.67 14.00
C ARG A 199 -1.83 -19.23 14.50
N SER A 200 -1.58 -19.13 15.82
CA SER A 200 -1.46 -17.86 16.54
C SER A 200 -0.50 -16.88 15.84
N ALA A 201 -1.01 -15.67 15.54
CA ALA A 201 -0.27 -14.63 14.87
C ALA A 201 0.94 -14.13 15.67
N MET A 202 0.82 -14.09 17.01
CA MET A 202 1.86 -13.53 17.89
C MET A 202 2.89 -14.56 18.36
N GLN A 203 2.70 -15.85 18.04
CA GLN A 203 3.61 -16.92 18.47
C GLN A 203 4.19 -17.74 17.31
N SER A 204 3.85 -17.38 16.07
CA SER A 204 4.19 -18.19 14.91
C SER A 204 4.83 -17.38 13.80
N ILE A 205 5.90 -17.92 13.21
CA ILE A 205 6.44 -17.49 11.93
C ILE A 205 5.78 -18.36 10.86
N ILE A 206 5.03 -17.74 9.94
CA ILE A 206 4.13 -18.46 9.03
C ILE A 206 4.45 -18.11 7.58
N PRO A 207 4.95 -19.08 6.75
CA PRO A 207 5.00 -18.89 5.31
C PRO A 207 3.59 -18.78 4.73
N VAL A 208 3.37 -17.79 3.88
CA VAL A 208 2.08 -17.53 3.21
C VAL A 208 2.29 -17.30 1.72
N SER A 209 1.23 -17.51 0.94
CA SER A 209 1.24 -17.19 -0.50
C SER A 209 1.34 -15.68 -0.72
N THR A 210 1.99 -15.28 -1.81
CA THR A 210 2.11 -13.87 -2.20
C THR A 210 1.96 -13.72 -3.71
N GLY A 211 1.37 -12.60 -4.12
CA GLY A 211 1.32 -12.18 -5.52
C GLY A 211 2.45 -11.23 -5.92
N LEU A 212 3.46 -11.02 -5.06
CA LEU A 212 4.49 -9.99 -5.26
C LEU A 212 5.23 -10.14 -6.60
N ALA A 213 5.68 -11.34 -6.97
CA ALA A 213 6.38 -11.55 -8.24
C ALA A 213 5.51 -11.14 -9.44
N ARG A 214 4.24 -11.57 -9.48
CA ARG A 214 3.29 -11.14 -10.53
C ARG A 214 3.04 -9.64 -10.54
N GLY A 215 2.98 -9.00 -9.36
CA GLY A 215 2.87 -7.55 -9.23
C GLY A 215 4.07 -6.81 -9.81
N ILE A 216 5.28 -7.30 -9.55
CA ILE A 216 6.53 -6.77 -10.10
C ILE A 216 6.56 -6.94 -11.62
N GLU A 217 6.28 -8.13 -12.13
CA GLU A 217 6.29 -8.42 -13.58
C GLU A 217 5.28 -7.58 -14.36
N ARG A 218 4.13 -7.28 -13.76
CA ARG A 218 3.13 -6.39 -14.36
C ARG A 218 3.66 -4.96 -14.54
N LEU A 219 4.47 -4.47 -13.61
CA LEU A 219 5.00 -3.11 -13.61
C LEU A 219 6.37 -2.99 -14.29
N LEU A 220 7.15 -4.07 -14.25
CA LEU A 220 8.46 -4.19 -14.86
C LEU A 220 8.49 -5.43 -15.78
N PRO A 221 7.86 -5.37 -16.98
CA PRO A 221 7.76 -6.52 -17.88
C PRO A 221 9.13 -7.07 -18.32
N ALA A 222 10.17 -6.24 -18.32
CA ALA A 222 11.54 -6.67 -18.60
C ALA A 222 12.07 -7.71 -17.60
N LEU A 223 11.49 -7.77 -16.39
CA LEU A 223 11.85 -8.75 -15.37
C LEU A 223 10.95 -10.00 -15.35
N ALA A 224 10.04 -10.15 -16.32
CA ALA A 224 9.16 -11.31 -16.41
C ALA A 224 9.96 -12.63 -16.46
N GLY A 225 9.57 -13.58 -15.59
CA GLY A 225 10.25 -14.88 -15.43
C GLY A 225 11.59 -14.82 -14.69
N ARG A 226 12.03 -13.63 -14.25
CA ARG A 226 13.32 -13.47 -13.54
C ARG A 226 13.15 -13.20 -12.04
N VAL A 227 11.92 -12.98 -11.59
CA VAL A 227 11.62 -12.66 -10.20
C VAL A 227 10.83 -13.77 -9.55
N SER A 228 11.26 -14.21 -8.38
CA SER A 228 10.48 -15.10 -7.52
C SER A 228 10.32 -14.47 -6.14
N ALA A 229 9.18 -14.71 -5.50
CA ALA A 229 8.88 -14.11 -4.21
C ALA A 229 8.19 -15.09 -3.26
N LYS A 230 8.52 -14.98 -1.98
CA LYS A 230 7.83 -15.64 -0.87
C LYS A 230 7.52 -14.61 0.21
N ALA A 231 6.49 -14.86 1.00
CA ALA A 231 6.15 -14.05 2.15
C ALA A 231 6.11 -14.91 3.41
N ILE A 232 6.60 -14.33 4.50
CA ILE A 232 6.66 -14.95 5.82
C ILE A 232 6.02 -13.95 6.78
N ARG A 233 4.92 -14.33 7.44
CA ARG A 233 4.36 -13.54 8.53
C ARG A 233 5.23 -13.71 9.77
N VAL A 234 5.54 -12.59 10.41
CA VAL A 234 6.32 -12.55 11.65
C VAL A 234 5.50 -11.86 12.74
N PRO A 235 5.70 -12.23 14.02
CA PRO A 235 4.91 -11.71 15.14
C PRO A 235 5.30 -10.26 15.53
N THR A 236 5.16 -9.34 14.58
CA THR A 236 5.29 -7.89 14.78
C THR A 236 4.00 -7.20 14.36
N HIS A 237 3.61 -6.13 15.06
CA HIS A 237 2.33 -5.46 14.84
C HIS A 237 2.31 -4.66 13.53
N ASN A 238 3.42 -4.00 13.20
CA ASN A 238 3.57 -3.16 12.02
C ASN A 238 5.05 -3.10 11.63
N VAL A 239 5.33 -2.53 10.49
CA VAL A 239 6.59 -2.49 9.76
C VAL A 239 7.03 -3.88 9.30
N SER A 240 7.17 -3.97 8.02
CA SER A 240 7.61 -5.18 7.31
C SER A 240 8.99 -4.95 6.70
N ALA A 241 9.64 -6.04 6.31
CA ALA A 241 10.90 -5.98 5.59
C ALA A 241 10.86 -6.81 4.32
N ILE A 242 11.67 -6.46 3.33
CA ILE A 242 11.95 -7.29 2.15
C ILE A 242 13.46 -7.50 2.06
N ASP A 243 13.89 -8.75 2.13
CA ASP A 243 15.24 -9.15 1.73
C ASP A 243 15.22 -9.50 0.24
N ILE A 244 16.03 -8.78 -0.53
CA ILE A 244 16.19 -8.96 -1.98
C ILE A 244 17.56 -9.56 -2.25
N ALA A 245 17.62 -10.86 -2.55
CA ALA A 245 18.81 -11.49 -3.11
C ALA A 245 18.74 -11.45 -4.63
N LEU A 246 19.81 -11.04 -5.32
CA LEU A 246 19.79 -10.81 -6.75
C LEU A 246 21.11 -11.20 -7.42
N THR A 247 21.03 -11.59 -8.69
CA THR A 247 22.19 -11.72 -9.58
C THR A 247 22.17 -10.66 -10.67
N THR A 248 23.36 -10.18 -11.03
CA THR A 248 23.55 -9.04 -11.94
C THR A 248 24.45 -9.39 -13.12
N ARG A 249 24.22 -8.73 -14.28
CA ARG A 249 25.07 -8.86 -15.47
C ARG A 249 26.41 -8.15 -15.28
N ARG A 250 26.37 -6.95 -14.68
CA ARG A 250 27.58 -6.18 -14.34
C ARG A 250 28.05 -6.57 -12.94
N ALA A 251 29.36 -6.61 -12.74
CA ALA A 251 29.91 -6.88 -11.43
C ALA A 251 29.40 -5.86 -10.39
N VAL A 252 29.04 -6.34 -9.22
CA VAL A 252 28.49 -5.55 -8.13
C VAL A 252 29.33 -5.68 -6.87
N LYS A 253 29.53 -4.57 -6.17
CA LYS A 253 30.16 -4.50 -4.85
C LYS A 253 29.22 -3.76 -3.91
N VAL A 254 29.36 -3.99 -2.61
CA VAL A 254 28.51 -3.36 -1.57
C VAL A 254 28.50 -1.83 -1.72
N ASP A 255 29.69 -1.20 -1.83
CA ASP A 255 29.78 0.26 -1.93
C ASP A 255 29.08 0.81 -3.18
N ALA A 256 29.23 0.12 -4.34
CA ALA A 256 28.60 0.54 -5.57
C ALA A 256 27.07 0.37 -5.51
N LEU A 257 26.58 -0.71 -4.91
CA LEU A 257 25.14 -0.93 -4.71
C LEU A 257 24.55 0.13 -3.78
N ASN A 258 25.21 0.36 -2.65
CA ASN A 258 24.81 1.37 -1.69
C ASN A 258 24.83 2.78 -2.31
N ALA A 259 25.84 3.12 -3.11
CA ALA A 259 25.94 4.42 -3.75
C ALA A 259 24.77 4.71 -4.70
N VAL A 260 24.40 3.76 -5.57
CA VAL A 260 23.28 3.96 -6.52
C VAL A 260 21.93 4.01 -5.82
N LEU A 261 21.72 3.23 -4.75
CA LEU A 261 20.47 3.26 -3.99
C LEU A 261 20.35 4.56 -3.20
N ARG A 262 21.42 5.03 -2.60
CA ARG A 262 21.45 6.30 -1.88
C ARG A 262 21.19 7.47 -2.83
N GLU A 263 21.87 7.52 -3.96
CA GLU A 263 21.65 8.55 -4.97
C GLU A 263 20.19 8.58 -5.43
N ALA A 264 19.59 7.42 -5.67
CA ALA A 264 18.19 7.31 -6.08
C ALA A 264 17.24 7.83 -4.99
N ALA A 265 17.49 7.52 -3.72
CA ALA A 265 16.69 8.01 -2.59
C ALA A 265 16.83 9.53 -2.40
N GLU A 266 18.02 10.09 -2.63
CA GLU A 266 18.30 11.53 -2.49
C GLU A 266 17.88 12.36 -3.73
N SER A 267 17.58 11.71 -4.86
CA SER A 267 17.26 12.40 -6.14
C SER A 267 15.89 11.99 -6.70
N ARG A 268 15.87 11.02 -7.65
CA ARG A 268 14.69 10.60 -8.41
C ARG A 268 13.53 10.13 -7.54
N PHE A 269 13.83 9.43 -6.45
CA PHE A 269 12.84 8.86 -5.55
C PHE A 269 12.81 9.56 -4.18
N ARG A 270 13.22 10.82 -4.13
CA ARG A 270 13.15 11.63 -2.91
C ARG A 270 11.71 11.67 -2.37
N GLY A 271 11.55 11.34 -1.08
CA GLY A 271 10.25 11.22 -0.41
C GLY A 271 9.49 9.92 -0.70
N LEU A 272 10.01 9.07 -1.60
CA LEU A 272 9.50 7.73 -1.87
C LEU A 272 10.42 6.64 -1.33
N LEU A 273 11.71 6.82 -1.49
CA LEU A 273 12.76 5.98 -0.89
C LEU A 273 13.49 6.79 0.18
N ALA A 274 13.90 6.11 1.23
CA ALA A 274 14.81 6.63 2.23
C ALA A 274 16.05 5.73 2.35
N TRP A 275 17.06 6.25 2.99
CA TRP A 275 18.34 5.59 3.24
C TRP A 275 18.65 5.64 4.72
N SER A 276 19.17 4.55 5.29
CA SER A 276 19.64 4.52 6.66
C SER A 276 20.97 3.78 6.78
N ASP A 277 21.91 4.39 7.50
CA ASP A 277 23.19 3.80 7.93
C ASP A 277 23.14 3.39 9.41
N ASP A 278 22.11 3.79 10.15
CA ASP A 278 21.96 3.55 11.57
C ASP A 278 21.48 2.12 11.88
N PRO A 279 21.80 1.55 13.04
CA PRO A 279 21.42 0.20 13.42
C PRO A 279 19.97 0.14 13.93
N HIS A 280 19.03 0.33 13.02
CA HIS A 280 17.58 0.34 13.32
C HIS A 280 16.98 -1.05 13.47
N ALA A 281 15.89 -1.10 14.22
CA ALA A 281 14.93 -2.21 14.24
C ALA A 281 13.63 -1.79 13.57
N SER A 282 12.78 -2.75 13.23
CA SER A 282 11.52 -2.48 12.50
C SER A 282 10.66 -1.40 13.15
N ILE A 283 10.59 -1.35 14.48
CA ILE A 283 9.76 -0.40 15.21
C ILE A 283 10.14 1.08 14.98
N ASP A 284 11.39 1.35 14.65
CA ASP A 284 11.90 2.70 14.42
C ASP A 284 11.33 3.33 13.14
N PHE A 285 10.80 2.50 12.24
CA PHE A 285 10.16 2.93 11.00
C PHE A 285 8.63 2.96 11.06
N ASN A 286 8.06 2.78 12.26
CA ASN A 286 6.63 2.93 12.42
C ASN A 286 6.20 4.37 12.12
N HIS A 287 5.17 4.52 11.31
CA HIS A 287 4.66 5.82 10.85
C HIS A 287 5.61 6.56 9.87
N ASP A 288 6.56 5.85 9.28
CA ASP A 288 7.42 6.41 8.23
C ASP A 288 6.67 6.42 6.88
N PRO A 289 6.61 7.56 6.16
CA PRO A 289 5.85 7.70 4.92
C PRO A 289 6.56 7.16 3.67
N HIS A 290 7.83 6.77 3.75
CA HIS A 290 8.57 6.27 2.59
C HIS A 290 8.09 4.87 2.19
N SER A 291 7.95 4.63 0.90
CA SER A 291 7.57 3.31 0.34
C SER A 291 8.57 2.22 0.69
N ALA A 292 9.84 2.57 0.80
CA ALA A 292 10.89 1.71 1.34
C ALA A 292 12.04 2.54 1.92
N ILE A 293 12.64 2.03 3.00
CA ILE A 293 13.86 2.52 3.60
C ILE A 293 14.94 1.48 3.37
N ILE A 294 16.01 1.84 2.67
CA ILE A 294 17.16 0.97 2.40
C ILE A 294 18.02 0.89 3.65
N ASP A 295 18.22 -0.31 4.17
CA ASP A 295 19.16 -0.56 5.27
C ASP A 295 20.56 -0.85 4.72
N ALA A 296 21.38 0.18 4.67
CA ALA A 296 22.75 0.09 4.13
C ALA A 296 23.63 -0.92 4.88
N SER A 297 23.41 -1.05 6.19
CA SER A 297 24.16 -1.96 7.06
C SER A 297 23.93 -3.43 6.70
N GLN A 298 22.82 -3.74 6.00
CA GLN A 298 22.43 -5.09 5.63
C GLN A 298 22.71 -5.42 4.15
N THR A 299 23.32 -4.51 3.38
CA THR A 299 23.76 -4.82 2.03
C THR A 299 24.92 -5.81 2.03
N ARG A 300 24.84 -6.82 1.20
CA ARG A 300 25.87 -7.88 1.05
C ARG A 300 26.19 -8.13 -0.41
N ALA A 301 27.42 -8.55 -0.69
CA ALA A 301 27.84 -9.06 -1.98
C ALA A 301 28.71 -10.30 -1.80
N SER A 302 28.61 -11.25 -2.72
CA SER A 302 29.41 -12.47 -2.74
C SER A 302 29.82 -12.81 -4.17
N GLY A 303 31.12 -13.02 -4.40
CA GLY A 303 31.66 -13.11 -5.75
C GLY A 303 31.48 -11.80 -6.51
N ALA A 304 31.33 -11.90 -7.84
CA ALA A 304 31.23 -10.73 -8.71
C ALA A 304 29.77 -10.29 -9.01
N HIS A 305 28.82 -11.17 -8.87
CA HIS A 305 27.47 -10.98 -9.45
C HIS A 305 26.31 -11.27 -8.48
N LEU A 306 26.56 -11.76 -7.27
CA LEU A 306 25.54 -12.03 -6.27
C LEU A 306 25.55 -10.93 -5.20
N ALA A 307 24.38 -10.34 -4.95
CA ALA A 307 24.23 -9.34 -3.91
C ALA A 307 22.87 -9.50 -3.20
N SER A 308 22.75 -8.88 -2.03
CA SER A 308 21.45 -8.68 -1.37
C SER A 308 21.37 -7.31 -0.71
N THR A 309 20.14 -6.83 -0.55
CA THR A 309 19.81 -5.61 0.19
C THR A 309 18.55 -5.83 1.00
N LEU A 310 18.45 -5.17 2.15
CA LEU A 310 17.28 -5.19 3.02
C LEU A 310 16.54 -3.87 2.93
N LEU A 311 15.21 -3.96 2.82
CA LEU A 311 14.30 -2.81 2.81
C LEU A 311 13.35 -2.92 3.99
N TRP A 312 13.13 -1.79 4.68
CA TRP A 312 12.06 -1.63 5.65
C TRP A 312 10.91 -0.83 5.03
N PHE A 313 9.67 -1.06 5.48
CA PHE A 313 8.52 -0.25 5.08
C PHE A 313 7.38 -0.38 6.09
N ASP A 314 6.75 0.74 6.40
CA ASP A 314 5.47 0.72 7.11
C ASP A 314 4.37 0.29 6.13
N ASN A 315 3.92 -0.95 6.25
CA ASN A 315 2.96 -1.54 5.32
C ASN A 315 1.54 -0.95 5.42
N GLU A 316 1.26 -0.13 6.43
CA GLU A 316 0.00 0.59 6.60
C GLU A 316 0.15 2.07 6.23
N TRP A 317 1.05 2.79 6.91
CA TRP A 317 1.21 4.24 6.78
C TRP A 317 1.79 4.66 5.45
N ALA A 318 2.94 4.10 5.05
CA ALA A 318 3.56 4.43 3.78
C ALA A 318 2.64 4.07 2.61
N PHE A 319 1.95 2.92 2.69
CA PHE A 319 1.00 2.52 1.65
C PHE A 319 -0.19 3.48 1.55
N ALA A 320 -0.76 3.92 2.67
CA ALA A 320 -1.84 4.90 2.71
C ALA A 320 -1.40 6.25 2.14
N THR A 321 -0.17 6.68 2.45
CA THR A 321 0.43 7.89 1.87
C THR A 321 0.55 7.78 0.35
N ARG A 322 1.02 6.66 -0.18
CA ARG A 322 1.07 6.43 -1.64
C ARG A 322 -0.30 6.41 -2.30
N MET A 323 -1.33 5.93 -1.61
CA MET A 323 -2.71 6.03 -2.12
C MET A 323 -3.14 7.50 -2.29
N ILE A 324 -2.77 8.38 -1.35
CA ILE A 324 -3.08 9.82 -1.43
C ILE A 324 -2.33 10.45 -2.60
N ASP A 325 -1.04 10.15 -2.78
CA ASP A 325 -0.25 10.69 -3.89
C ASP A 325 -0.80 10.23 -5.25
N THR A 326 -1.16 8.94 -5.36
CA THR A 326 -1.79 8.37 -6.56
C THR A 326 -3.13 9.04 -6.84
N LEU A 327 -3.96 9.23 -5.80
CA LEU A 327 -5.26 9.90 -5.93
C LEU A 327 -5.10 11.34 -6.42
N HIS A 328 -4.17 12.08 -5.79
CA HIS A 328 -3.91 13.47 -6.17
C HIS A 328 -3.47 13.57 -7.63
N HIS A 329 -2.48 12.79 -8.03
CA HIS A 329 -1.98 12.80 -9.40
C HIS A 329 -3.09 12.45 -10.40
N TRP A 330 -3.88 11.41 -10.11
CA TRP A 330 -4.97 10.97 -10.98
C TRP A 330 -6.09 12.01 -11.12
N LEU A 331 -6.51 12.63 -10.03
CA LEU A 331 -7.57 13.64 -10.05
C LEU A 331 -7.09 14.96 -10.68
N ALA A 332 -5.81 15.33 -10.56
CA ALA A 332 -5.24 16.49 -11.20
C ALA A 332 -5.21 16.37 -12.73
N ARG A 333 -5.15 15.16 -13.28
CA ARG A 333 -5.22 14.87 -14.73
C ARG A 333 -6.66 14.70 -15.21
N ARG A 334 -7.58 15.56 -14.79
CA ARG A 334 -8.95 15.56 -15.33
C ARG A 334 -8.85 15.64 -16.84
N ALA A 335 -9.48 14.67 -17.54
CA ALA A 335 -9.51 14.66 -18.99
C ALA A 335 -9.96 16.04 -19.47
N THR A 336 -9.10 16.71 -20.23
CA THR A 336 -9.50 17.90 -20.97
C THR A 336 -10.68 17.46 -21.84
N PRO A 337 -11.84 18.11 -21.80
CA PRO A 337 -12.93 17.76 -22.70
C PRO A 337 -12.37 17.75 -24.11
N SER A 338 -12.47 16.64 -24.81
CA SER A 338 -12.21 16.59 -26.25
C SER A 338 -13.15 17.58 -26.91
N ASN A 339 -12.60 18.69 -27.41
CA ASN A 339 -13.31 19.65 -28.23
C ASN A 339 -13.90 18.97 -29.47
#